data_c0703c13611debdbd2be893e84b0e905
#
_entry.id   c0703c13611debdbd2be893e84b0e905
#
_cell.length_a   1.000
_cell.length_b   1.000
_cell.length_c   1.000
_cell.angle_alpha   90.00
_cell.angle_beta   90.00
_cell.angle_gamma   90.00
#
_symmetry.space_group_name_H-M   'P 1'
#
loop_
_entity.id
_entity.type
_entity.pdbx_description
1 polymer ?
#
loop_
_entity_poly.entity_id
_entity_poly.type
_entity_poly.pdbx_seq_one_letter_code
_entity_poly.pdbx_strand_id
1 'polypeptide(L)'
;MFQSTEQALAVAYWMFEHQPGPKSSTAMVIDGLRERFDRSFIEHLPSGLSPHEWQAQAVMTVRFAQRQLAAHPLELAVVRAEFARGRDFVLGLAALRDWLKPGADPIEQRATLTLLMRMFRRPPSSIREIERLSGLSKSTLHRWDKEWRERVVALLRQALQRLEEPMAEVGIVGER
;
A
#
# COMPACT_ATOMS: atom_id res chain seq x y z
N MET A 1 -18.24 4.62 8.99
CA MET A 1 -16.86 4.58 9.52
C MET A 1 -16.23 3.24 9.17
N PHE A 2 -14.94 3.22 8.88
CA PHE A 2 -14.18 1.99 8.65
C PHE A 2 -13.81 1.33 9.98
N GLN A 3 -13.56 0.01 9.96
CA GLN A 3 -13.20 -0.73 11.19
C GLN A 3 -11.71 -0.60 11.57
N SER A 4 -10.86 -0.29 10.60
CA SER A 4 -9.43 -0.14 10.82
C SER A 4 -8.82 0.87 9.86
N THR A 5 -7.68 1.44 10.26
CA THR A 5 -6.84 2.30 9.42
C THR A 5 -6.44 1.62 8.12
N GLU A 6 -6.10 0.34 8.17
CA GLU A 6 -5.73 -0.45 6.99
C GLU A 6 -6.90 -0.56 6.01
N GLN A 7 -8.12 -0.87 6.51
CA GLN A 7 -9.33 -0.92 5.69
C GLN A 7 -9.62 0.45 5.05
N ALA A 8 -9.55 1.52 5.82
CA ALA A 8 -9.78 2.88 5.32
C ALA A 8 -8.81 3.25 4.20
N LEU A 9 -7.52 2.97 4.37
CA LEU A 9 -6.49 3.25 3.37
C LEU A 9 -6.67 2.40 2.11
N ALA A 10 -6.92 1.09 2.26
CA ALA A 10 -7.11 0.19 1.14
C ALA A 10 -8.26 0.63 0.23
N VAL A 11 -9.41 0.93 0.84
CA VAL A 11 -10.60 1.42 0.11
C VAL A 11 -10.32 2.79 -0.50
N ALA A 12 -9.73 3.70 0.28
CA ALA A 12 -9.49 5.07 -0.17
C ALA A 12 -8.52 5.13 -1.37
N TYR A 13 -7.40 4.42 -1.32
CA TYR A 13 -6.47 4.37 -2.44
C TYR A 13 -7.06 3.67 -3.66
N TRP A 14 -7.83 2.58 -3.44
CA TRP A 14 -8.52 1.91 -4.55
C TRP A 14 -9.51 2.86 -5.24
N MET A 15 -10.36 3.55 -4.50
CA MET A 15 -11.34 4.51 -5.03
C MET A 15 -10.70 5.75 -5.65
N PHE A 16 -9.59 6.22 -5.08
CA PHE A 16 -8.86 7.38 -5.59
C PHE A 16 -8.29 7.14 -6.98
N GLU A 17 -7.89 5.92 -7.28
CA GLU A 17 -7.31 5.54 -8.56
C GLU A 17 -8.33 5.04 -9.60
N HIS A 18 -9.50 4.58 -9.14
CA HIS A 18 -10.55 4.06 -10.00
C HIS A 18 -11.73 5.03 -9.98
N GLN A 19 -11.88 5.83 -11.03
CA GLN A 19 -13.11 6.63 -11.19
C GLN A 19 -14.29 5.69 -11.37
N PRO A 20 -15.34 5.77 -10.52
CA PRO A 20 -16.50 4.91 -10.66
C PRO A 20 -17.21 5.22 -11.98
N GLY A 21 -17.31 4.22 -12.84
CA GLY A 21 -18.19 4.24 -14.00
C GLY A 21 -19.67 4.20 -13.58
N PRO A 22 -20.62 4.24 -14.53
CA PRO A 22 -22.07 4.32 -14.26
C PRO A 22 -22.68 3.08 -13.58
N LYS A 23 -21.92 2.02 -13.34
CA LYS A 23 -22.39 0.81 -12.62
C LYS A 23 -22.11 0.97 -11.12
N SER A 24 -23.05 0.49 -10.29
CA SER A 24 -23.03 0.49 -8.82
C SER A 24 -21.61 0.44 -8.23
N SER A 25 -21.18 1.55 -7.67
CA SER A 25 -19.83 1.74 -7.15
C SER A 25 -19.46 0.77 -6.03
N THR A 26 -20.41 0.43 -5.16
CA THR A 26 -20.18 -0.48 -4.03
C THR A 26 -19.82 -1.89 -4.51
N ALA A 27 -20.50 -2.41 -5.52
CA ALA A 27 -20.18 -3.73 -6.07
C ALA A 27 -18.78 -3.75 -6.72
N MET A 28 -18.40 -2.70 -7.46
CA MET A 28 -17.06 -2.58 -8.05
C MET A 28 -15.95 -2.46 -7.00
N VAL A 29 -16.22 -1.73 -5.91
CA VAL A 29 -15.29 -1.63 -4.76
C VAL A 29 -15.10 -3.02 -4.13
N ILE A 30 -16.20 -3.70 -3.86
CA ILE A 30 -16.19 -5.05 -3.26
C ILE A 30 -15.42 -6.03 -4.15
N ASP A 31 -15.67 -6.04 -5.46
CA ASP A 31 -15.00 -6.97 -6.38
C ASP A 31 -13.51 -6.65 -6.51
N GLY A 32 -13.14 -5.38 -6.61
CA GLY A 32 -11.72 -4.97 -6.65
C GLY A 32 -10.95 -5.23 -5.35
N LEU A 33 -11.63 -5.18 -4.21
CA LEU A 33 -11.03 -5.50 -2.92
C LEU A 33 -10.94 -7.02 -2.68
N ARG A 34 -11.89 -7.82 -3.20
CA ARG A 34 -11.86 -9.29 -3.11
C ARG A 34 -10.64 -9.92 -3.77
N GLU A 35 -10.10 -9.30 -4.79
CA GLU A 35 -8.86 -9.77 -5.43
C GLU A 35 -7.63 -9.60 -4.53
N ARG A 36 -7.70 -8.74 -3.51
CA ARG A 36 -6.55 -8.28 -2.76
C ARG A 36 -6.61 -8.59 -1.26
N PHE A 37 -7.80 -8.65 -0.69
CA PHE A 37 -8.04 -8.78 0.74
C PHE A 37 -8.98 -9.94 1.06
N ASP A 38 -8.86 -10.50 2.26
CA ASP A 38 -9.70 -11.58 2.74
C ASP A 38 -11.17 -11.15 2.91
N ARG A 39 -12.07 -12.13 2.92
CA ARG A 39 -13.53 -11.92 3.00
C ARG A 39 -13.95 -11.09 4.22
N SER A 40 -13.32 -11.31 5.36
CA SER A 40 -13.56 -10.56 6.60
C SER A 40 -13.26 -9.07 6.47
N PHE A 41 -12.34 -8.68 5.60
CA PHE A 41 -11.99 -7.29 5.32
C PHE A 41 -13.13 -6.53 4.62
N ILE A 42 -13.97 -7.23 3.88
CA ILE A 42 -15.02 -6.68 3.01
C ILE A 42 -16.38 -6.65 3.71
N GLU A 43 -16.63 -7.56 4.67
CA GLU A 43 -17.94 -7.78 5.30
C GLU A 43 -18.48 -6.56 6.06
N HIS A 44 -17.61 -5.59 6.39
CA HIS A 44 -17.95 -4.45 7.23
C HIS A 44 -17.63 -3.10 6.57
N LEU A 45 -17.74 -3.03 5.25
CA LEU A 45 -17.63 -1.73 4.56
C LEU A 45 -18.82 -0.84 4.92
N PRO A 46 -18.61 0.48 5.06
CA PRO A 46 -19.70 1.42 5.26
C PRO A 46 -20.77 1.24 4.18
N SER A 47 -22.03 1.07 4.58
CA SER A 47 -23.17 0.91 3.66
C SER A 47 -23.90 2.24 3.49
N GLY A 48 -24.59 2.39 2.36
CA GLY A 48 -25.50 3.52 2.13
C GLY A 48 -24.84 4.78 1.53
N LEU A 49 -23.56 4.76 1.21
CA LEU A 49 -22.90 5.87 0.51
C LEU A 49 -23.16 5.84 -0.99
N SER A 50 -23.47 6.99 -1.56
CA SER A 50 -23.50 7.18 -3.01
C SER A 50 -22.09 7.13 -3.61
N PRO A 51 -21.97 6.95 -4.95
CA PRO A 51 -20.65 6.96 -5.62
C PRO A 51 -19.84 8.23 -5.37
N HIS A 52 -20.49 9.38 -5.33
CA HIS A 52 -19.84 10.67 -5.07
C HIS A 52 -19.35 10.80 -3.63
N GLU A 53 -20.13 10.31 -2.67
CA GLU A 53 -19.73 10.31 -1.25
C GLU A 53 -18.54 9.37 -1.02
N TRP A 54 -18.53 8.19 -1.64
CA TRP A 54 -17.38 7.29 -1.63
C TRP A 54 -16.12 7.97 -2.19
N GLN A 55 -16.25 8.64 -3.34
CA GLN A 55 -15.13 9.35 -3.97
C GLN A 55 -14.62 10.50 -3.08
N ALA A 56 -15.54 11.30 -2.53
CA ALA A 56 -15.16 12.40 -1.64
C ALA A 56 -14.44 11.88 -0.39
N GLN A 57 -14.96 10.83 0.23
CA GLN A 57 -14.37 10.22 1.41
C GLN A 57 -13.00 9.60 1.11
N ALA A 58 -12.82 8.96 -0.05
CA ALA A 58 -11.53 8.44 -0.48
C ALA A 58 -10.49 9.55 -0.65
N VAL A 59 -10.84 10.64 -1.35
CA VAL A 59 -9.94 11.80 -1.52
C VAL A 59 -9.56 12.40 -0.17
N MET A 60 -10.52 12.57 0.75
CA MET A 60 -10.27 13.10 2.09
C MET A 60 -9.33 12.19 2.87
N THR A 61 -9.58 10.88 2.88
CA THR A 61 -8.76 9.89 3.60
C THR A 61 -7.32 9.85 3.08
N VAL A 62 -7.12 9.80 1.76
CA VAL A 62 -5.77 9.81 1.16
C VAL A 62 -5.03 11.11 1.50
N ARG A 63 -5.67 12.26 1.34
CA ARG A 63 -5.07 13.56 1.67
C ARG A 63 -4.79 13.72 3.16
N PHE A 64 -5.65 13.18 4.01
CA PHE A 64 -5.44 13.17 5.45
C PHE A 64 -4.19 12.37 5.81
N ALA A 65 -4.08 11.13 5.33
CA ALA A 65 -2.90 10.28 5.54
C ALA A 65 -1.62 10.94 5.02
N GLN A 66 -1.64 11.54 3.83
CA GLN A 66 -0.50 12.26 3.27
C GLN A 66 -0.06 13.44 4.14
N ARG A 67 -0.99 14.19 4.73
CA ARG A 67 -0.67 15.31 5.63
C ARG A 67 -0.10 14.83 6.96
N GLN A 68 -0.71 13.81 7.57
CA GLN A 68 -0.24 13.24 8.84
C GLN A 68 1.17 12.65 8.72
N LEU A 69 1.47 12.03 7.57
CA LEU A 69 2.78 11.43 7.31
C LEU A 69 3.76 12.37 6.59
N ALA A 70 3.44 13.65 6.40
CA ALA A 70 4.31 14.59 5.68
C ALA A 70 5.71 14.73 6.32
N ALA A 71 5.81 14.69 7.65
CA ALA A 71 7.06 14.71 8.38
C ALA A 71 7.78 13.33 8.43
N HIS A 72 7.14 12.28 7.93
CA HIS A 72 7.62 10.89 7.96
C HIS A 72 7.65 10.28 6.55
N PRO A 73 8.56 10.73 5.66
CA PRO A 73 8.52 10.39 4.24
C PRO A 73 8.66 8.90 3.95
N LEU A 74 9.36 8.13 4.77
CA LEU A 74 9.47 6.67 4.61
C LEU A 74 8.17 5.96 5.00
N GLU A 75 7.50 6.41 6.05
CA GLU A 75 6.18 5.88 6.44
C GLU A 75 5.14 6.18 5.35
N LEU A 76 5.18 7.35 4.75
CA LEU A 76 4.34 7.69 3.60
C LEU A 76 4.68 6.81 2.38
N ALA A 77 5.96 6.54 2.16
CA ALA A 77 6.41 5.70 1.06
C ALA A 77 5.90 4.26 1.18
N VAL A 78 5.95 3.66 2.38
CA VAL A 78 5.45 2.30 2.58
C VAL A 78 3.93 2.22 2.48
N VAL A 79 3.19 3.22 2.95
CA VAL A 79 1.74 3.31 2.77
C VAL A 79 1.37 3.38 1.29
N ARG A 80 2.07 4.21 0.51
CA ARG A 80 1.88 4.28 -0.94
C ARG A 80 2.20 2.95 -1.63
N ALA A 81 3.30 2.28 -1.25
CA ALA A 81 3.68 0.99 -1.82
C ALA A 81 2.68 -0.12 -1.49
N GLU A 82 2.05 -0.10 -0.32
CA GLU A 82 1.07 -1.11 0.10
C GLU A 82 -0.29 -0.87 -0.56
N PHE A 83 -0.81 0.34 -0.47
CA PHE A 83 -2.21 0.62 -0.80
C PHE A 83 -2.42 1.25 -2.17
N ALA A 84 -1.48 2.08 -2.66
CA ALA A 84 -1.60 2.74 -3.95
C ALA A 84 -1.25 1.82 -5.13
N ARG A 85 -1.66 2.26 -6.31
CA ARG A 85 -1.23 1.73 -7.62
C ARG A 85 -0.75 2.92 -8.46
N GLY A 86 -0.43 2.74 -9.69
CA GLY A 86 -0.06 3.83 -10.58
C GLY A 86 1.15 4.64 -10.09
N ARG A 87 1.07 5.96 -10.18
CA ARG A 87 2.18 6.87 -9.87
C ARG A 87 2.62 6.83 -8.41
N ASP A 88 1.68 6.82 -7.47
CA ASP A 88 1.98 6.85 -6.04
C ASP A 88 2.67 5.55 -5.60
N PHE A 89 2.28 4.41 -6.14
CA PHE A 89 2.98 3.14 -5.95
C PHE A 89 4.45 3.22 -6.39
N VAL A 90 4.70 3.75 -7.60
CA VAL A 90 6.06 3.88 -8.13
C VAL A 90 6.90 4.82 -7.26
N LEU A 91 6.34 5.94 -6.80
CA LEU A 91 7.03 6.86 -5.89
C LEU A 91 7.34 6.20 -4.54
N GLY A 92 6.41 5.42 -4.00
CA GLY A 92 6.62 4.64 -2.78
C GLY A 92 7.77 3.65 -2.92
N LEU A 93 7.76 2.86 -4.00
CA LEU A 93 8.84 1.88 -4.27
C LEU A 93 10.20 2.55 -4.46
N ALA A 94 10.27 3.68 -5.17
CA ALA A 94 11.52 4.40 -5.39
C ALA A 94 12.14 4.88 -4.05
N ALA A 95 11.33 5.47 -3.18
CA ALA A 95 11.80 5.92 -1.87
C ALA A 95 12.25 4.75 -0.97
N LEU A 96 11.51 3.64 -0.97
CA LEU A 96 11.89 2.43 -0.23
C LEU A 96 13.18 1.80 -0.78
N ARG A 97 13.36 1.76 -2.10
CA ARG A 97 14.59 1.29 -2.73
C ARG A 97 15.80 2.08 -2.25
N ASP A 98 15.71 3.40 -2.28
CA ASP A 98 16.79 4.28 -1.89
C ASP A 98 17.12 4.19 -0.39
N TRP A 99 16.12 3.94 0.44
CA TRP A 99 16.29 3.67 1.86
C TRP A 99 16.94 2.30 2.16
N LEU A 100 16.56 1.25 1.45
CA LEU A 100 17.08 -0.10 1.68
C LEU A 100 18.50 -0.29 1.14
N LYS A 101 18.80 0.33 0.00
CA LYS A 101 20.09 0.23 -0.70
C LYS A 101 20.54 1.60 -1.22
N PRO A 102 20.94 2.52 -0.32
CA PRO A 102 21.45 3.81 -0.73
C PRO A 102 22.78 3.64 -1.49
N GLY A 103 22.94 4.37 -2.61
CA GLY A 103 24.17 4.35 -3.41
C GLY A 103 24.46 3.06 -4.17
N ALA A 104 23.49 2.16 -4.29
CA ALA A 104 23.64 0.92 -5.05
C ALA A 104 23.89 1.17 -6.55
N ASP A 105 24.62 0.27 -7.19
CA ASP A 105 24.80 0.28 -8.64
C ASP A 105 23.46 -0.01 -9.38
N PRO A 106 23.39 0.23 -10.70
CA PRO A 106 22.16 0.02 -11.47
C PRO A 106 21.60 -1.41 -11.41
N ILE A 107 22.45 -2.43 -11.28
CA ILE A 107 22.05 -3.84 -11.20
C ILE A 107 21.39 -4.09 -9.86
N GLU A 108 22.04 -3.67 -8.76
CA GLU A 108 21.50 -3.78 -7.40
C GLU A 108 20.20 -2.97 -7.24
N GLN A 109 20.13 -1.75 -7.81
CA GLN A 109 18.91 -0.94 -7.79
C GLN A 109 17.74 -1.65 -8.48
N ARG A 110 17.99 -2.28 -9.64
CA ARG A 110 16.95 -3.04 -10.35
C ARG A 110 16.51 -4.27 -9.56
N ALA A 111 17.45 -5.03 -9.00
CA ALA A 111 17.14 -6.20 -8.16
C ALA A 111 16.33 -5.79 -6.93
N THR A 112 16.72 -4.70 -6.25
CA THR A 112 16.00 -4.14 -5.10
C THR A 112 14.56 -3.77 -5.47
N LEU A 113 14.38 -3.04 -6.57
CA LEU A 113 13.05 -2.66 -7.03
C LEU A 113 12.19 -3.89 -7.36
N THR A 114 12.76 -4.90 -7.98
CA THR A 114 12.03 -6.13 -8.33
C THR A 114 11.65 -6.94 -7.08
N LEU A 115 12.52 -6.99 -6.05
CA LEU A 115 12.21 -7.60 -4.77
C LEU A 115 11.10 -6.84 -4.03
N LEU A 116 11.13 -5.50 -4.03
CA LEU A 116 10.05 -4.68 -3.46
C LEU A 116 8.74 -4.91 -4.21
N MET A 117 8.75 -4.92 -5.54
CA MET A 117 7.55 -5.25 -6.33
C MET A 117 6.99 -6.63 -5.98
N ARG A 118 7.87 -7.61 -5.73
CA ARG A 118 7.47 -8.95 -5.26
C ARG A 118 6.79 -8.92 -3.89
N MET A 119 7.20 -8.03 -2.99
CA MET A 119 6.59 -7.91 -1.65
C MET A 119 5.16 -7.36 -1.71
N PHE A 120 4.94 -6.35 -2.56
CA PHE A 120 3.68 -5.59 -2.61
C PHE A 120 2.72 -6.02 -3.72
N ARG A 121 3.15 -6.79 -4.72
CA ARG A 121 2.29 -7.25 -5.82
C ARG A 121 1.91 -8.72 -5.67
N ARG A 122 0.73 -9.05 -6.16
CA ARG A 122 0.25 -10.43 -6.31
C ARG A 122 -0.15 -10.68 -7.77
N PRO A 123 0.31 -11.76 -8.43
CA PRO A 123 1.24 -12.77 -7.91
C PRO A 123 2.70 -12.24 -7.82
N PRO A 124 3.47 -12.75 -6.85
CA PRO A 124 4.86 -12.33 -6.68
C PRO A 124 5.76 -12.97 -7.77
N SER A 125 6.71 -12.19 -8.31
CA SER A 125 7.78 -12.71 -9.18
C SER A 125 8.62 -13.77 -8.47
N SER A 126 9.14 -14.75 -9.21
CA SER A 126 9.99 -15.78 -8.60
C SER A 126 11.41 -15.23 -8.34
N ILE A 127 12.05 -15.67 -7.26
CA ILE A 127 13.46 -15.31 -6.97
C ILE A 127 14.40 -15.77 -8.10
N ARG A 128 14.10 -16.92 -8.76
CA ARG A 128 14.87 -17.41 -9.91
C ARG A 128 14.82 -16.45 -11.10
N GLU A 129 13.68 -15.83 -11.32
CA GLU A 129 13.55 -14.83 -12.39
C GLU A 129 14.37 -13.58 -12.08
N ILE A 130 14.37 -13.11 -10.81
CA ILE A 130 15.17 -11.98 -10.37
C ILE A 130 16.68 -12.31 -10.51
N GLU A 131 17.11 -13.51 -10.11
CA GLU A 131 18.48 -14.01 -10.29
C GLU A 131 18.90 -13.94 -11.76
N ARG A 132 18.07 -14.47 -12.66
CA ARG A 132 18.36 -14.46 -14.12
C ARG A 132 18.48 -13.04 -14.68
N LEU A 133 17.67 -12.10 -14.20
CA LEU A 133 17.64 -10.72 -14.71
C LEU A 133 18.74 -9.83 -14.11
N SER A 134 19.16 -10.11 -12.87
CA SER A 134 20.15 -9.29 -12.17
C SER A 134 21.57 -9.87 -12.17
N GLY A 135 21.71 -11.18 -12.38
CA GLY A 135 23.00 -11.88 -12.23
C GLY A 135 23.46 -12.02 -10.77
N LEU A 136 22.67 -11.56 -9.79
CA LEU A 136 22.97 -11.72 -8.37
C LEU A 136 22.67 -13.14 -7.91
N SER A 137 23.47 -13.69 -7.00
CA SER A 137 23.26 -15.04 -6.50
C SER A 137 21.91 -15.18 -5.77
N LYS A 138 21.30 -16.37 -5.91
CA LYS A 138 20.05 -16.71 -5.23
C LYS A 138 20.14 -16.53 -3.71
N SER A 139 21.26 -16.87 -3.10
CA SER A 139 21.50 -16.72 -1.65
C SER A 139 21.50 -15.25 -1.23
N THR A 140 22.12 -14.37 -2.02
CA THR A 140 22.07 -12.91 -1.79
C THR A 140 20.65 -12.37 -1.86
N LEU A 141 19.90 -12.76 -2.90
CA LEU A 141 18.52 -12.32 -3.08
C LEU A 141 17.60 -12.79 -1.96
N HIS A 142 17.73 -14.04 -1.49
CA HIS A 142 16.96 -14.55 -0.35
C HIS A 142 17.27 -13.82 0.96
N ARG A 143 18.57 -13.53 1.21
CA ARG A 143 18.97 -12.76 2.40
C ARG A 143 18.36 -11.38 2.37
N TRP A 144 18.42 -10.66 1.22
CA TRP A 144 17.81 -9.35 1.05
C TRP A 144 16.29 -9.40 1.19
N ASP A 145 15.61 -10.36 0.54
CA ASP A 145 14.15 -10.52 0.64
C ASP A 145 13.70 -10.68 2.09
N LYS A 146 14.41 -11.50 2.88
CA LYS A 146 14.09 -11.70 4.29
C LYS A 146 14.32 -10.43 5.11
N GLU A 147 15.51 -9.86 5.05
CA GLU A 147 15.89 -8.67 5.82
C GLU A 147 15.00 -7.49 5.52
N TRP A 148 14.76 -7.22 4.24
CA TRP A 148 13.96 -6.07 3.83
C TRP A 148 12.48 -6.25 4.11
N ARG A 149 11.96 -7.46 4.02
CA ARG A 149 10.58 -7.76 4.41
C ARG A 149 10.34 -7.43 5.88
N GLU A 150 11.23 -7.82 6.76
CA GLU A 150 11.13 -7.50 8.19
C GLU A 150 11.14 -5.98 8.43
N ARG A 151 12.05 -5.25 7.77
CA ARG A 151 12.14 -3.79 7.87
C ARG A 151 10.92 -3.07 7.31
N VAL A 152 10.44 -3.49 6.14
CA VAL A 152 9.28 -2.90 5.47
C VAL A 152 8.00 -3.15 6.26
N VAL A 153 7.79 -4.37 6.79
CA VAL A 153 6.63 -4.69 7.63
C VAL A 153 6.65 -3.88 8.93
N ALA A 154 7.82 -3.73 9.56
CA ALA A 154 7.94 -2.90 10.76
C ALA A 154 7.60 -1.44 10.47
N LEU A 155 8.09 -0.90 9.36
CA LEU A 155 7.79 0.47 8.92
C LEU A 155 6.31 0.68 8.60
N LEU A 156 5.66 -0.28 7.93
CA LEU A 156 4.22 -0.23 7.65
C LEU A 156 3.41 -0.23 8.95
N ARG A 157 3.75 -1.11 9.88
CA ARG A 157 3.08 -1.16 11.19
C ARG A 157 3.22 0.17 11.93
N GLN A 158 4.39 0.78 11.93
CA GLN A 158 4.62 2.10 12.53
C GLN A 158 3.76 3.19 11.86
N ALA A 159 3.69 3.20 10.53
CA ALA A 159 2.85 4.13 9.79
C ALA A 159 1.36 3.97 10.12
N LEU A 160 0.86 2.74 10.20
CA LEU A 160 -0.55 2.46 10.55
C LEU A 160 -0.86 2.90 11.98
N GLN A 161 0.02 2.59 12.96
CA GLN A 161 -0.14 3.03 14.34
C GLN A 161 -0.18 4.56 14.47
N ARG A 162 0.67 5.28 13.72
CA ARG A 162 0.68 6.75 13.71
C ARG A 162 -0.61 7.35 13.15
N LEU A 163 -1.29 6.67 12.24
CA LEU A 163 -2.54 7.11 11.63
C LEU A 163 -3.78 6.72 12.45
N GLU A 164 -3.70 5.71 13.31
CA GLU A 164 -4.86 5.11 13.98
C GLU A 164 -5.64 6.14 14.82
N GLU A 165 -4.98 6.78 15.78
CA GLU A 165 -5.59 7.77 16.65
C GLU A 165 -6.11 9.00 15.88
N PRO A 166 -5.30 9.68 15.00
CA PRO A 166 -5.79 10.81 14.23
C PRO A 166 -6.95 10.48 13.29
N MET A 167 -7.01 9.27 12.74
CA MET A 167 -8.14 8.83 11.89
C MET A 167 -9.40 8.53 12.71
N ALA A 168 -9.26 8.05 13.93
CA ALA A 168 -10.38 7.87 14.85
C ALA A 168 -10.95 9.23 15.30
N GLU A 169 -10.11 10.18 15.68
CA GLU A 169 -10.52 11.54 16.08
C GLU A 169 -11.35 12.27 15.02
N VAL A 170 -11.03 12.09 13.73
CA VAL A 170 -11.79 12.70 12.63
C VAL A 170 -12.93 11.83 12.11
N GLY A 171 -13.23 10.69 12.75
CA GLY A 171 -14.33 9.81 12.43
C GLY A 171 -14.16 9.03 11.11
N ILE A 172 -12.95 8.87 10.58
CA ILE A 172 -12.65 7.99 9.43
C ILE A 172 -12.75 6.53 9.88
N VAL A 173 -12.15 6.21 11.02
CA VAL A 173 -12.17 4.88 11.65
C VAL A 173 -13.05 4.93 12.89
N GLY A 174 -13.83 3.86 13.17
CA GLY A 174 -14.62 3.75 14.39
C GLY A 174 -13.72 3.57 15.62
N GLU A 175 -14.14 4.12 16.76
CA GLU A 175 -13.54 3.81 18.07
C GLU A 175 -13.69 2.32 18.36
N ARG A 176 -12.61 1.69 18.84
CA ARG A 176 -12.62 0.29 19.30
C ARG A 176 -13.20 0.15 20.67
#